data_69b34505fc33f13232a3f3319646a2e5
#
_entry.id   69b34505fc33f13232a3f3319646a2e5
#
_cell.length_a   1.000
_cell.length_b   1.000
_cell.length_c   1.000
_cell.angle_alpha   90.00
_cell.angle_beta   90.00
_cell.angle_gamma   90.00
#
_symmetry.space_group_name_H-M   'P 1'
#
loop_
_entity.id
_entity.type
_entity.pdbx_description
1 polymer ?
#
loop_
_entity_poly.entity_id
_entity_poly.type
_entity_poly.pdbx_seq_one_letter_code
_entity_poly.pdbx_strand_id
1 'polypeptide(L)'
;MNKNRRAPMGMGRSRGNNEKAKDLGGTLKKLLAYLKPYHLKICFVMVFAVCSTIFNILGPKILAKATDKLSEGIMAKVANTGGIDFNYIVKILLILVVLYAASSLFSYIMGWIISGVSQDAAFSLRKDISEKMNRLPLSYFDKHTSGDILSRVTNDIDTIAQSLNQSLSTLISNVVTLVGIFIMMLTISWQMTLIAVVVLPVSMILMRLVMKHSQKYFTQQQNSLGDVNGHIEEMYGGHQVVKAFNGEEKSVEQFEQYNESLYTSAWKSQFFGSLMMPISNFIGNIGYVGVCIIGGILAGSKTITIGDIQAFIQYVRQFNQPISQIAQAANLLQSTGAAAERVFEFLEEEELTEDSATLTTDEVQNMKGAVTFADVHFGYNPDKIIINDFSLHVHAGQKVAIVGPTGAGKTTIIKLLMRFYELNGGSIMIDGEDIIQMKRSDLRSLFGMVLQDTWLFNGTIMDNLKYGRLDATDEEVKKACVSARVDHFIHTLSDGYNTMINEESSNISAGQKQLLTIARAFLKDPKILILDEATSSVDTRTEVLIQQGMDELMKNRTSFVIAHRLSTIRDADTIIVMRDGDIVEIGNHEGLLKENGFYAALYRSQFENGQ
;
A
#
# COMPACT_ATOMS: atom_id res chain seq x y z
N MET A 1 -24.05 8.02 -34.67
CA MET A 1 -22.78 8.75 -34.49
C MET A 1 -22.20 8.37 -33.13
N ASN A 2 -21.28 7.40 -33.15
CA ASN A 2 -20.66 6.77 -31.98
C ASN A 2 -19.61 7.70 -31.36
N LYS A 3 -19.83 8.12 -30.11
CA LYS A 3 -18.81 8.82 -29.28
C LYS A 3 -18.12 7.81 -28.34
N ASN A 4 -17.19 7.04 -28.86
CA ASN A 4 -16.18 6.37 -28.03
C ASN A 4 -14.91 7.25 -28.06
N ARG A 5 -14.84 8.23 -27.17
CA ARG A 5 -13.57 8.88 -26.84
C ARG A 5 -12.90 8.06 -25.74
N ARG A 6 -11.82 7.34 -26.10
CA ARG A 6 -10.87 6.77 -25.14
C ARG A 6 -10.26 7.92 -24.35
N ALA A 7 -10.43 7.90 -23.03
CA ALA A 7 -9.73 8.79 -22.12
C ALA A 7 -8.21 8.47 -22.17
N PRO A 8 -7.31 9.47 -22.03
CA PRO A 8 -5.89 9.21 -21.92
C PRO A 8 -5.58 8.45 -20.65
N MET A 9 -4.69 7.46 -20.76
CA MET A 9 -4.07 6.79 -19.61
C MET A 9 -3.25 7.84 -18.85
N GLY A 10 -3.79 8.32 -17.75
CA GLY A 10 -3.12 9.21 -16.82
C GLY A 10 -3.19 8.61 -15.43
N MET A 11 -2.04 8.42 -14.85
CA MET A 11 -1.65 8.25 -13.45
C MET A 11 -2.73 7.79 -12.47
N GLY A 12 -2.37 6.78 -11.68
CA GLY A 12 -3.19 6.04 -10.76
C GLY A 12 -4.18 6.91 -9.99
N ARG A 13 -5.46 6.76 -10.33
CA ARG A 13 -6.52 7.13 -9.39
C ARG A 13 -6.21 6.40 -8.09
N SER A 14 -5.83 7.14 -7.07
CA SER A 14 -5.99 6.70 -5.69
C SER A 14 -7.44 6.23 -5.57
N ARG A 15 -7.65 4.93 -5.73
CA ARG A 15 -8.95 4.30 -5.47
C ARG A 15 -9.21 4.50 -3.99
N GLY A 16 -10.03 5.50 -3.71
CA GLY A 16 -10.41 5.84 -2.35
C GLY A 16 -10.99 4.62 -1.62
N ASN A 17 -10.84 4.62 -0.33
CA ASN A 17 -11.21 3.68 0.73
C ASN A 17 -12.64 3.08 0.71
N ASN A 18 -13.32 2.98 -0.43
CA ASN A 18 -14.71 2.52 -0.58
C ASN A 18 -14.85 1.21 -1.39
N GLU A 19 -13.77 0.50 -1.67
CA GLU A 19 -13.92 -0.84 -2.26
C GLU A 19 -14.46 -1.80 -1.20
N LYS A 20 -15.61 -2.40 -1.51
CA LYS A 20 -16.17 -3.47 -0.68
C LYS A 20 -15.42 -4.75 -0.97
N ALA A 21 -15.07 -5.48 0.06
CA ALA A 21 -14.49 -6.82 -0.09
C ALA A 21 -15.42 -7.69 -0.95
N LYS A 22 -14.86 -8.42 -1.90
CA LYS A 22 -15.59 -9.35 -2.77
C LYS A 22 -16.08 -10.56 -1.97
N ASP A 23 -15.21 -11.09 -1.08
CA ASP A 23 -15.51 -12.18 -0.15
C ASP A 23 -15.12 -11.79 1.29
N LEU A 24 -16.00 -11.01 1.94
CA LEU A 24 -15.78 -10.60 3.33
C LEU A 24 -15.67 -11.80 4.29
N GLY A 25 -16.49 -12.85 4.08
CA GLY A 25 -16.51 -14.00 4.98
C GLY A 25 -15.24 -14.83 4.93
N GLY A 26 -14.75 -15.14 3.73
CA GLY A 26 -13.50 -15.86 3.51
C GLY A 26 -12.30 -15.07 4.02
N THR A 27 -12.26 -13.77 3.74
CA THR A 27 -11.17 -12.89 4.19
C THR A 27 -11.11 -12.74 5.70
N LEU A 28 -12.24 -12.55 6.38
CA LEU A 28 -12.28 -12.51 7.84
C LEU A 28 -11.86 -13.85 8.46
N LYS A 29 -12.19 -14.98 7.82
CA LYS A 29 -11.73 -16.30 8.28
C LYS A 29 -10.21 -16.44 8.16
N LYS A 30 -9.60 -15.95 7.07
CA LYS A 30 -8.14 -15.90 6.90
C LYS A 30 -7.49 -15.01 7.97
N LEU A 31 -8.07 -13.83 8.22
CA LEU A 31 -7.59 -12.92 9.26
C LEU A 31 -7.67 -13.56 10.66
N LEU A 32 -8.77 -14.23 10.99
CA LEU A 32 -8.91 -14.96 12.25
C LEU A 32 -7.92 -16.12 12.36
N ALA A 33 -7.64 -16.84 11.25
CA ALA A 33 -6.61 -17.87 11.23
C ALA A 33 -5.21 -17.28 11.46
N TYR A 34 -4.93 -16.10 10.89
CA TYR A 34 -3.67 -15.38 11.12
C TYR A 34 -3.50 -14.93 12.57
N LEU A 35 -4.61 -14.58 13.24
CA LEU A 35 -4.63 -14.21 14.66
C LEU A 35 -4.58 -15.40 15.63
N LYS A 36 -4.58 -16.64 15.13
CA LYS A 36 -4.54 -17.85 15.96
C LYS A 36 -3.44 -17.87 17.03
N PRO A 37 -2.20 -17.42 16.79
CA PRO A 37 -1.16 -17.36 17.82
C PRO A 37 -1.54 -16.48 19.02
N TYR A 38 -2.43 -15.51 18.84
CA TYR A 38 -2.84 -14.54 19.85
C TYR A 38 -4.15 -14.91 20.57
N HIS A 39 -4.71 -16.12 20.34
CA HIS A 39 -6.03 -16.53 20.85
C HIS A 39 -6.19 -16.38 22.35
N LEU A 40 -5.15 -16.69 23.17
CA LEU A 40 -5.20 -16.52 24.62
C LEU A 40 -5.31 -15.04 25.01
N LYS A 41 -4.51 -14.16 24.38
CA LYS A 41 -4.58 -12.71 24.63
C LYS A 41 -5.97 -12.17 24.26
N ILE A 42 -6.53 -12.60 23.13
CA ILE A 42 -7.89 -12.21 22.68
C ILE A 42 -8.96 -12.72 23.64
N CYS A 43 -8.83 -13.93 24.18
CA CYS A 43 -9.74 -14.47 25.18
C CYS A 43 -9.74 -13.60 26.46
N PHE A 44 -8.56 -13.19 26.95
CA PHE A 44 -8.47 -12.25 28.07
C PHE A 44 -9.14 -10.90 27.77
N VAL A 45 -8.93 -10.35 26.57
CA VAL A 45 -9.61 -9.12 26.11
C VAL A 45 -11.13 -9.28 26.20
N MET A 46 -11.68 -10.41 25.72
CA MET A 46 -13.12 -10.69 25.79
C MET A 46 -13.62 -10.74 27.23
N VAL A 47 -12.91 -11.44 28.12
CA VAL A 47 -13.29 -11.55 29.56
C VAL A 47 -13.27 -10.18 30.22
N PHE A 48 -12.20 -9.39 30.03
CA PHE A 48 -12.11 -8.05 30.62
C PHE A 48 -13.15 -7.09 30.07
N ALA A 49 -13.47 -7.18 28.76
CA ALA A 49 -14.53 -6.40 28.13
C ALA A 49 -15.90 -6.70 28.79
N VAL A 50 -16.23 -7.98 28.97
CA VAL A 50 -17.48 -8.42 29.62
C VAL A 50 -17.52 -7.95 31.07
N CYS A 51 -16.47 -8.18 31.85
CA CYS A 51 -16.41 -7.77 33.26
C CYS A 51 -16.55 -6.25 33.42
N SER A 52 -15.78 -5.46 32.66
CA SER A 52 -15.87 -4.01 32.69
C SER A 52 -17.29 -3.53 32.37
N THR A 53 -17.89 -4.11 31.32
CA THR A 53 -19.24 -3.74 30.86
C THR A 53 -20.30 -4.09 31.92
N ILE A 54 -20.24 -5.26 32.55
CA ILE A 54 -21.15 -5.66 33.65
C ILE A 54 -21.09 -4.66 34.80
N PHE A 55 -19.88 -4.24 35.20
CA PHE A 55 -19.73 -3.27 36.28
C PHE A 55 -20.35 -1.91 35.92
N ASN A 56 -20.23 -1.46 34.69
CA ASN A 56 -20.89 -0.25 34.21
C ASN A 56 -22.41 -0.37 34.19
N ILE A 57 -22.97 -1.53 33.83
CA ILE A 57 -24.42 -1.77 33.79
C ILE A 57 -25.02 -1.83 35.18
N LEU A 58 -24.30 -2.34 36.18
CA LEU A 58 -24.77 -2.41 37.55
C LEU A 58 -24.80 -1.04 38.24
N GLY A 59 -24.00 -0.08 37.80
CA GLY A 59 -23.87 1.24 38.41
C GLY A 59 -25.21 1.96 38.65
N PRO A 60 -26.06 2.16 37.63
CA PRO A 60 -27.36 2.82 37.77
C PRO A 60 -28.28 2.15 38.81
N LYS A 61 -28.31 0.81 38.85
CA LYS A 61 -29.14 0.06 39.80
C LYS A 61 -28.65 0.21 41.26
N ILE A 62 -27.33 0.27 41.45
CA ILE A 62 -26.75 0.51 42.79
C ILE A 62 -27.00 1.96 43.21
N LEU A 63 -26.87 2.92 42.30
CA LEU A 63 -27.16 4.33 42.55
C LEU A 63 -28.64 4.55 42.93
N ALA A 64 -29.55 3.79 42.31
CA ALA A 64 -30.97 3.81 42.64
C ALA A 64 -31.23 3.60 44.14
N LYS A 65 -30.50 2.67 44.81
CA LYS A 65 -30.64 2.43 46.25
C LYS A 65 -30.25 3.64 47.11
N ALA A 66 -29.26 4.42 46.67
CA ALA A 66 -28.90 5.67 47.35
C ALA A 66 -29.99 6.74 47.18
N THR A 67 -30.60 6.83 46.00
CA THR A 67 -31.71 7.74 45.71
C THR A 67 -32.96 7.37 46.52
N ASP A 68 -33.28 6.09 46.63
CA ASP A 68 -34.40 5.62 47.42
C ASP A 68 -34.22 5.97 48.90
N LYS A 69 -33.04 5.73 49.49
CA LYS A 69 -32.73 6.10 50.86
C LYS A 69 -32.77 7.61 51.10
N LEU A 70 -32.32 8.39 50.13
CA LEU A 70 -32.45 9.85 50.18
C LEU A 70 -33.91 10.28 50.18
N SER A 71 -34.72 9.70 49.31
CA SER A 71 -36.16 9.98 49.22
C SER A 71 -36.91 9.58 50.49
N GLU A 72 -36.66 8.37 51.01
CA GLU A 72 -37.22 7.92 52.30
C GLU A 72 -36.85 8.87 53.44
N GLY A 73 -35.56 9.28 53.52
CA GLY A 73 -35.08 10.19 54.56
C GLY A 73 -35.68 11.59 54.48
N ILE A 74 -35.92 12.10 53.26
CA ILE A 74 -36.61 13.38 53.05
C ILE A 74 -38.07 13.28 53.51
N MET A 75 -38.78 12.23 53.14
CA MET A 75 -40.17 11.99 53.57
C MET A 75 -40.27 11.84 55.08
N ALA A 76 -39.38 11.09 55.72
CA ALA A 76 -39.29 10.94 57.16
C ALA A 76 -39.04 12.28 57.88
N LYS A 77 -38.18 13.14 57.31
CA LYS A 77 -37.91 14.49 57.83
C LYS A 77 -39.12 15.42 57.70
N VAL A 78 -39.84 15.40 56.58
CA VAL A 78 -41.07 16.16 56.39
C VAL A 78 -42.18 15.67 57.35
N ALA A 79 -42.28 14.39 57.60
CA ALA A 79 -43.22 13.78 58.53
C ALA A 79 -42.80 13.89 60.02
N ASN A 80 -41.66 14.49 60.33
CA ASN A 80 -41.05 14.57 61.68
C ASN A 80 -40.83 13.20 62.37
N THR A 81 -40.65 12.16 61.54
CA THR A 81 -40.49 10.77 62.06
C THR A 81 -39.03 10.26 61.98
N GLY A 82 -38.10 11.06 61.42
CA GLY A 82 -36.70 10.67 61.28
C GLY A 82 -35.87 11.64 60.44
N GLY A 83 -34.72 11.19 59.98
CA GLY A 83 -33.78 11.97 59.15
C GLY A 83 -33.16 11.17 58.03
N ILE A 84 -32.28 11.81 57.24
CA ILE A 84 -31.56 11.19 56.13
C ILE A 84 -30.40 10.35 56.69
N ASP A 85 -30.30 9.09 56.29
CA ASP A 85 -29.19 8.20 56.64
C ASP A 85 -28.00 8.44 55.66
N PHE A 86 -27.20 9.46 55.98
CA PHE A 86 -26.01 9.79 55.19
C PHE A 86 -24.96 8.68 55.24
N ASN A 87 -24.86 7.90 56.31
CA ASN A 87 -23.88 6.84 56.41
C ASN A 87 -24.14 5.72 55.38
N TYR A 88 -25.41 5.35 55.18
CA TYR A 88 -25.81 4.40 54.16
C TYR A 88 -25.55 4.93 52.73
N ILE A 89 -25.89 6.18 52.49
CA ILE A 89 -25.66 6.82 51.17
C ILE A 89 -24.17 6.87 50.85
N VAL A 90 -23.32 7.32 51.79
CA VAL A 90 -21.85 7.35 51.60
C VAL A 90 -21.31 5.94 51.34
N LYS A 91 -21.80 4.91 52.07
CA LYS A 91 -21.38 3.53 51.83
C LYS A 91 -21.69 3.07 50.38
N ILE A 92 -22.88 3.37 49.87
CA ILE A 92 -23.25 3.03 48.49
C ILE A 92 -22.37 3.80 47.48
N LEU A 93 -22.13 5.09 47.72
CA LEU A 93 -21.26 5.90 46.83
C LEU A 93 -19.82 5.36 46.81
N LEU A 94 -19.29 4.93 47.96
CA LEU A 94 -17.98 4.28 48.03
C LEU A 94 -17.94 2.97 47.22
N ILE A 95 -19.00 2.13 47.34
CA ILE A 95 -19.12 0.91 46.52
C ILE A 95 -19.14 1.25 45.05
N LEU A 96 -19.84 2.30 44.62
CA LEU A 96 -19.85 2.76 43.23
C LEU A 96 -18.47 3.22 42.75
N VAL A 97 -17.73 3.97 43.57
CA VAL A 97 -16.37 4.41 43.25
C VAL A 97 -15.46 3.20 43.01
N VAL A 98 -15.52 2.20 43.91
CA VAL A 98 -14.71 0.97 43.76
C VAL A 98 -15.12 0.20 42.51
N LEU A 99 -16.42 0.10 42.22
CA LEU A 99 -16.94 -0.59 41.03
C LEU A 99 -16.51 0.09 39.75
N TYR A 100 -16.60 1.42 39.64
CA TYR A 100 -16.15 2.16 38.48
C TYR A 100 -14.63 2.15 38.35
N ALA A 101 -13.87 2.20 39.45
CA ALA A 101 -12.42 2.05 39.41
C ALA A 101 -12.01 0.66 38.91
N ALA A 102 -12.68 -0.40 39.34
CA ALA A 102 -12.46 -1.76 38.84
C ALA A 102 -12.81 -1.88 37.33
N SER A 103 -13.95 -1.29 36.91
CA SER A 103 -14.34 -1.23 35.49
C SER A 103 -13.30 -0.52 34.66
N SER A 104 -12.81 0.63 35.12
CA SER A 104 -11.78 1.40 34.42
C SER A 104 -10.45 0.63 34.35
N LEU A 105 -10.07 -0.07 35.41
CA LEU A 105 -8.89 -0.93 35.43
C LEU A 105 -8.98 -2.05 34.40
N PHE A 106 -10.13 -2.75 34.31
CA PHE A 106 -10.34 -3.80 33.31
C PHE A 106 -10.33 -3.24 31.90
N SER A 107 -10.93 -2.08 31.67
CA SER A 107 -10.86 -1.41 30.36
C SER A 107 -9.44 -1.02 29.99
N TYR A 108 -8.64 -0.54 30.95
CA TYR A 108 -7.22 -0.21 30.72
C TYR A 108 -6.41 -1.45 30.35
N ILE A 109 -6.53 -2.54 31.12
CA ILE A 109 -5.82 -3.79 30.84
C ILE A 109 -6.24 -4.36 29.48
N MET A 110 -7.52 -4.35 29.16
CA MET A 110 -8.06 -4.74 27.87
C MET A 110 -7.43 -3.93 26.73
N GLY A 111 -7.42 -2.59 26.85
CA GLY A 111 -6.84 -1.70 25.85
C GLY A 111 -5.35 -1.94 25.65
N TRP A 112 -4.61 -2.18 26.73
CA TRP A 112 -3.19 -2.50 26.67
C TRP A 112 -2.92 -3.82 25.92
N ILE A 113 -3.67 -4.88 26.23
CA ILE A 113 -3.51 -6.19 25.58
C ILE A 113 -3.88 -6.11 24.09
N ILE A 114 -5.02 -5.49 23.74
CA ILE A 114 -5.47 -5.44 22.35
C ILE A 114 -4.54 -4.58 21.47
N SER A 115 -4.01 -3.48 22.02
CA SER A 115 -3.01 -2.66 21.34
C SER A 115 -1.75 -3.48 21.04
N GLY A 116 -1.25 -4.27 21.99
CA GLY A 116 -0.13 -5.18 21.78
C GLY A 116 -0.41 -6.19 20.66
N VAL A 117 -1.55 -6.89 20.73
CA VAL A 117 -1.95 -7.88 19.70
C VAL A 117 -2.05 -7.24 18.32
N SER A 118 -2.64 -6.06 18.22
CA SER A 118 -2.79 -5.32 16.95
C SER A 118 -1.44 -4.96 16.34
N GLN A 119 -0.49 -4.45 17.13
CA GLN A 119 0.85 -4.09 16.65
C GLN A 119 1.70 -5.32 16.33
N ASP A 120 1.63 -6.39 17.13
CA ASP A 120 2.31 -7.66 16.84
C ASP A 120 1.82 -8.24 15.50
N ALA A 121 0.52 -8.20 15.24
CA ALA A 121 -0.08 -8.65 13.97
C ALA A 121 0.38 -7.79 12.79
N ALA A 122 0.38 -6.47 12.94
CA ALA A 122 0.86 -5.54 11.90
C ALA A 122 2.34 -5.75 11.59
N PHE A 123 3.18 -5.92 12.62
CA PHE A 123 4.60 -6.22 12.45
C PHE A 123 4.81 -7.53 11.66
N SER A 124 4.09 -8.59 12.03
CA SER A 124 4.19 -9.88 11.35
C SER A 124 3.74 -9.79 9.88
N LEU A 125 2.61 -9.11 9.60
CA LEU A 125 2.13 -8.90 8.22
C LEU A 125 3.13 -8.12 7.37
N ARG A 126 3.75 -7.05 7.90
CA ARG A 126 4.78 -6.30 7.17
C ARG A 126 6.00 -7.15 6.90
N LYS A 127 6.41 -7.97 7.86
CA LYS A 127 7.52 -8.91 7.69
C LYS A 127 7.21 -9.92 6.58
N ASP A 128 6.04 -10.58 6.64
CA ASP A 128 5.62 -11.57 5.65
C ASP A 128 5.55 -10.97 4.23
N ILE A 129 5.01 -9.74 4.09
CA ILE A 129 4.99 -9.03 2.80
C ILE A 129 6.41 -8.72 2.32
N SER A 130 7.29 -8.24 3.20
CA SER A 130 8.67 -7.92 2.84
C SER A 130 9.45 -9.17 2.37
N GLU A 131 9.26 -10.29 3.04
CA GLU A 131 9.86 -11.57 2.64
C GLU A 131 9.26 -12.07 1.31
N LYS A 132 7.94 -11.95 1.14
CA LYS A 132 7.23 -12.31 -0.07
C LYS A 132 7.70 -11.51 -1.28
N MET A 133 7.90 -10.18 -1.12
CA MET A 133 8.39 -9.31 -2.20
C MET A 133 9.70 -9.82 -2.82
N ASN A 134 10.61 -10.38 -2.01
CA ASN A 134 11.87 -10.91 -2.51
C ASN A 134 11.74 -12.24 -3.25
N ARG A 135 10.60 -12.93 -3.10
CA ARG A 135 10.33 -14.23 -3.71
C ARG A 135 9.40 -14.16 -4.92
N LEU A 136 8.78 -13.01 -5.16
CA LEU A 136 7.89 -12.81 -6.30
C LEU A 136 8.66 -12.69 -7.62
N PRO A 137 8.08 -13.17 -8.74
CA PRO A 137 8.64 -12.99 -10.07
C PRO A 137 8.56 -11.53 -10.52
N LEU A 138 9.48 -11.11 -11.40
CA LEU A 138 9.50 -9.75 -11.96
C LEU A 138 8.18 -9.41 -12.71
N SER A 139 7.54 -10.43 -13.29
CA SER A 139 6.24 -10.30 -13.97
C SER A 139 5.14 -9.73 -13.09
N TYR A 140 5.22 -9.93 -11.78
CA TYR A 140 4.29 -9.32 -10.82
C TYR A 140 4.48 -7.80 -10.76
N PHE A 141 5.73 -7.35 -10.66
CA PHE A 141 6.08 -5.93 -10.57
C PHE A 141 5.82 -5.18 -11.88
N ASP A 142 5.99 -5.83 -13.03
CA ASP A 142 5.67 -5.24 -14.34
C ASP A 142 4.14 -5.04 -14.54
N LYS A 143 3.29 -5.79 -13.82
CA LYS A 143 1.81 -5.69 -13.88
C LYS A 143 1.23 -4.71 -12.86
N HIS A 144 1.93 -4.41 -11.78
CA HIS A 144 1.46 -3.58 -10.67
C HIS A 144 2.31 -2.33 -10.50
N THR A 145 1.68 -1.22 -10.11
CA THR A 145 2.43 0.01 -9.84
C THR A 145 3.12 -0.07 -8.47
N SER A 146 4.29 0.57 -8.33
CA SER A 146 5.00 0.66 -7.04
C SER A 146 4.13 1.27 -5.94
N GLY A 147 3.26 2.24 -6.30
CA GLY A 147 2.33 2.87 -5.36
C GLY A 147 1.26 1.91 -4.84
N ASP A 148 0.76 0.97 -5.66
CA ASP A 148 -0.20 -0.05 -5.23
C ASP A 148 0.44 -1.01 -4.21
N ILE A 149 1.65 -1.48 -4.50
CA ILE A 149 2.40 -2.37 -3.59
C ILE A 149 2.71 -1.66 -2.28
N LEU A 150 3.20 -0.41 -2.34
CA LEU A 150 3.49 0.38 -1.15
C LEU A 150 2.23 0.61 -0.29
N SER A 151 1.08 0.88 -0.93
CA SER A 151 -0.20 1.06 -0.23
C SER A 151 -0.62 -0.21 0.55
N ARG A 152 -0.33 -1.41 0.02
CA ARG A 152 -0.59 -2.69 0.73
C ARG A 152 0.27 -2.83 1.97
N VAL A 153 1.54 -2.46 1.90
CA VAL A 153 2.51 -2.55 3.02
C VAL A 153 2.21 -1.52 4.12
N THR A 154 1.71 -0.35 3.75
CA THR A 154 1.46 0.76 4.68
C THR A 154 -0.02 0.86 5.03
N ASN A 155 -0.85 1.42 4.14
CA ASN A 155 -2.22 1.81 4.41
C ASN A 155 -3.14 0.62 4.74
N ASP A 156 -3.01 -0.50 4.02
CA ASP A 156 -3.88 -1.65 4.22
C ASP A 156 -3.58 -2.35 5.54
N ILE A 157 -2.30 -2.53 5.89
CA ILE A 157 -1.92 -3.12 7.19
C ILE A 157 -2.31 -2.19 8.34
N ASP A 158 -2.13 -0.87 8.20
CA ASP A 158 -2.56 0.08 9.22
C ASP A 158 -4.08 0.07 9.42
N THR A 159 -4.85 -0.06 8.33
CA THR A 159 -6.31 -0.23 8.38
C THR A 159 -6.69 -1.50 9.14
N ILE A 160 -6.02 -2.63 8.89
CA ILE A 160 -6.22 -3.89 9.63
C ILE A 160 -5.89 -3.70 11.10
N ALA A 161 -4.73 -3.13 11.42
CA ALA A 161 -4.28 -2.92 12.80
C ALA A 161 -5.22 -2.01 13.58
N GLN A 162 -5.62 -0.87 12.99
CA GLN A 162 -6.56 0.07 13.60
C GLN A 162 -7.92 -0.58 13.84
N SER A 163 -8.40 -1.36 12.89
CA SER A 163 -9.67 -2.06 13.02
C SER A 163 -9.63 -3.14 14.09
N LEU A 164 -8.57 -3.94 14.19
CA LEU A 164 -8.39 -4.92 15.25
C LEU A 164 -8.42 -4.25 16.63
N ASN A 165 -7.72 -3.14 16.79
CA ASN A 165 -7.68 -2.39 18.04
C ASN A 165 -9.06 -1.84 18.42
N GLN A 166 -9.78 -1.23 17.47
CA GLN A 166 -11.02 -0.52 17.72
C GLN A 166 -12.26 -1.41 17.67
N SER A 167 -12.36 -2.32 16.66
CA SER A 167 -13.62 -3.03 16.41
C SER A 167 -13.86 -4.18 17.35
N LEU A 168 -12.82 -4.95 17.72
CA LEU A 168 -13.01 -6.18 18.48
C LEU A 168 -13.54 -5.90 19.91
N SER A 169 -12.89 -5.00 20.63
CA SER A 169 -13.30 -4.60 21.99
C SER A 169 -14.64 -3.86 21.97
N THR A 170 -14.84 -2.96 21.01
CA THR A 170 -16.06 -2.15 20.88
C THR A 170 -17.29 -3.02 20.58
N LEU A 171 -17.19 -3.98 19.65
CA LEU A 171 -18.30 -4.88 19.33
C LEU A 171 -18.72 -5.71 20.54
N ILE A 172 -17.76 -6.33 21.22
CA ILE A 172 -18.06 -7.18 22.38
C ILE A 172 -18.71 -6.35 23.49
N SER A 173 -18.09 -5.22 23.85
CA SER A 173 -18.62 -4.35 24.90
C SER A 173 -20.02 -3.84 24.57
N ASN A 174 -20.28 -3.43 23.33
CA ASN A 174 -21.59 -2.90 22.93
C ASN A 174 -22.68 -3.97 22.88
N VAL A 175 -22.36 -5.18 22.42
CA VAL A 175 -23.32 -6.30 22.44
C VAL A 175 -23.67 -6.66 23.87
N VAL A 176 -22.68 -6.78 24.75
CA VAL A 176 -22.90 -7.05 26.18
C VAL A 176 -23.69 -5.91 26.87
N THR A 177 -23.38 -4.65 26.50
CA THR A 177 -24.11 -3.48 27.00
C THR A 177 -25.57 -3.51 26.58
N LEU A 178 -25.88 -3.75 25.32
CA LEU A 178 -27.26 -3.83 24.83
C LEU A 178 -28.06 -4.93 25.51
N VAL A 179 -27.51 -6.14 25.55
CA VAL A 179 -28.17 -7.28 26.17
C VAL A 179 -28.34 -7.04 27.69
N GLY A 180 -27.28 -6.57 28.35
CA GLY A 180 -27.29 -6.34 29.80
C GLY A 180 -28.24 -5.20 30.21
N ILE A 181 -28.24 -4.07 29.49
CA ILE A 181 -29.18 -2.96 29.73
C ILE A 181 -30.61 -3.45 29.50
N PHE A 182 -30.88 -4.18 28.42
CA PHE A 182 -32.21 -4.71 28.13
C PHE A 182 -32.72 -5.63 29.27
N ILE A 183 -31.87 -6.54 29.76
CA ILE A 183 -32.19 -7.39 30.89
C ILE A 183 -32.47 -6.53 32.16
N MET A 184 -31.63 -5.54 32.46
CA MET A 184 -31.82 -4.67 33.63
C MET A 184 -33.11 -3.86 33.53
N MET A 185 -33.47 -3.36 32.37
CA MET A 185 -34.74 -2.65 32.14
C MET A 185 -35.95 -3.55 32.40
N LEU A 186 -35.90 -4.80 31.92
CA LEU A 186 -36.96 -5.79 32.18
C LEU A 186 -37.13 -6.13 33.69
N THR A 187 -36.01 -6.16 34.43
CA THR A 187 -36.06 -6.42 35.90
C THR A 187 -36.68 -5.27 36.69
N ILE A 188 -36.71 -4.04 36.11
CA ILE A 188 -37.34 -2.88 36.75
C ILE A 188 -38.82 -2.82 36.42
N SER A 189 -39.15 -2.75 35.11
CA SER A 189 -40.55 -2.67 34.67
C SER A 189 -40.67 -3.05 33.18
N TRP A 190 -41.47 -4.04 32.86
CA TRP A 190 -41.74 -4.45 31.49
C TRP A 190 -42.52 -3.37 30.70
N GLN A 191 -43.41 -2.61 31.39
CA GLN A 191 -44.23 -1.56 30.78
C GLN A 191 -43.33 -0.39 30.28
N MET A 192 -42.38 0.04 31.13
CA MET A 192 -41.42 1.08 30.77
C MET A 192 -40.47 0.59 29.67
N THR A 193 -40.07 -0.70 29.73
CA THR A 193 -39.23 -1.31 28.70
C THR A 193 -39.89 -1.33 27.33
N LEU A 194 -41.21 -1.58 27.27
CA LEU A 194 -41.98 -1.55 26.05
C LEU A 194 -41.92 -0.17 25.37
N ILE A 195 -42.02 0.93 26.14
CA ILE A 195 -41.89 2.29 25.63
C ILE A 195 -40.50 2.49 24.99
N ALA A 196 -39.45 2.13 25.74
CA ALA A 196 -38.08 2.27 25.25
C ALA A 196 -37.85 1.44 23.97
N VAL A 197 -38.37 0.23 23.88
CA VAL A 197 -38.28 -0.64 22.70
C VAL A 197 -39.05 -0.06 21.50
N VAL A 198 -40.20 0.59 21.70
CA VAL A 198 -40.98 1.22 20.62
C VAL A 198 -40.28 2.49 20.07
N VAL A 199 -39.61 3.23 20.95
CA VAL A 199 -38.84 4.44 20.55
C VAL A 199 -37.73 4.09 19.53
N LEU A 200 -37.11 2.91 19.62
CA LEU A 200 -36.03 2.51 18.73
C LEU A 200 -36.44 2.36 17.26
N PRO A 201 -37.46 1.57 16.88
CA PRO A 201 -37.88 1.47 15.48
C PRO A 201 -38.33 2.83 14.93
N VAL A 202 -38.98 3.66 15.74
CA VAL A 202 -39.38 5.01 15.33
C VAL A 202 -38.15 5.86 15.01
N SER A 203 -37.13 5.81 15.86
CA SER A 203 -35.86 6.48 15.63
C SER A 203 -35.16 5.96 14.37
N MET A 204 -35.08 4.63 14.20
CA MET A 204 -34.48 4.00 13.02
C MET A 204 -35.20 4.37 11.72
N ILE A 205 -36.52 4.40 11.70
CA ILE A 205 -37.29 4.78 10.50
C ILE A 205 -37.02 6.24 10.14
N LEU A 206 -37.06 7.16 11.10
CA LEU A 206 -36.80 8.57 10.85
C LEU A 206 -35.35 8.82 10.42
N MET A 207 -34.36 8.16 11.05
CA MET A 207 -32.97 8.23 10.60
C MET A 207 -32.81 7.70 9.17
N ARG A 208 -33.45 6.59 8.84
CA ARG A 208 -33.41 6.01 7.48
C ARG A 208 -33.98 6.96 6.45
N LEU A 209 -35.06 7.70 6.76
CA LEU A 209 -35.62 8.71 5.87
C LEU A 209 -34.65 9.86 5.62
N VAL A 210 -33.99 10.37 6.68
CA VAL A 210 -32.97 11.42 6.57
C VAL A 210 -31.78 10.92 5.76
N MET A 211 -31.27 9.73 6.08
CA MET A 211 -30.14 9.12 5.35
C MET A 211 -30.43 8.95 3.86
N LYS A 212 -31.61 8.50 3.50
CA LYS A 212 -32.01 8.34 2.09
C LYS A 212 -31.91 9.65 1.31
N HIS A 213 -32.27 10.78 1.92
CA HIS A 213 -32.15 12.10 1.31
C HIS A 213 -30.71 12.62 1.34
N SER A 214 -29.99 12.42 2.42
CA SER A 214 -28.59 12.82 2.59
C SER A 214 -27.65 12.10 1.63
N GLN A 215 -27.87 10.82 1.38
CA GLN A 215 -27.00 9.98 0.57
C GLN A 215 -26.75 10.53 -0.85
N LYS A 216 -27.79 11.09 -1.47
CA LYS A 216 -27.68 11.72 -2.80
C LYS A 216 -26.66 12.88 -2.78
N TYR A 217 -26.78 13.75 -1.80
CA TYR A 217 -25.90 14.92 -1.68
C TYR A 217 -24.49 14.53 -1.23
N PHE A 218 -24.37 13.52 -0.38
CA PHE A 218 -23.07 12.99 0.01
C PHE A 218 -22.30 12.41 -1.18
N THR A 219 -22.96 11.62 -2.03
CA THR A 219 -22.34 11.08 -3.25
C THR A 219 -21.95 12.21 -4.21
N GLN A 220 -22.83 13.21 -4.37
CA GLN A 220 -22.54 14.37 -5.21
C GLN A 220 -21.35 15.19 -4.66
N GLN A 221 -21.28 15.39 -3.35
CA GLN A 221 -20.14 16.04 -2.68
C GLN A 221 -18.83 15.31 -2.95
N GLN A 222 -18.82 13.97 -2.84
CA GLN A 222 -17.62 13.17 -3.12
C GLN A 222 -17.18 13.28 -4.58
N ASN A 223 -18.13 13.28 -5.52
CA ASN A 223 -17.81 13.45 -6.94
C ASN A 223 -17.25 14.85 -7.21
N SER A 224 -17.93 15.92 -6.70
CA SER A 224 -17.46 17.30 -6.88
C SER A 224 -16.10 17.53 -6.22
N LEU A 225 -15.82 16.91 -5.07
CA LEU A 225 -14.48 16.94 -4.45
C LEU A 225 -13.43 16.26 -5.33
N GLY A 226 -13.80 15.15 -5.97
CA GLY A 226 -12.96 14.48 -6.97
C GLY A 226 -12.65 15.37 -8.17
N ASP A 227 -13.65 16.10 -8.67
CA ASP A 227 -13.49 17.03 -9.81
C ASP A 227 -12.56 18.21 -9.44
N VAL A 228 -12.73 18.79 -8.24
CA VAL A 228 -11.85 19.86 -7.72
C VAL A 228 -10.42 19.36 -7.58
N ASN A 229 -10.21 18.19 -6.94
CA ASN A 229 -8.88 17.63 -6.74
C ASN A 229 -8.21 17.27 -8.07
N GLY A 230 -8.95 16.67 -9.00
CA GLY A 230 -8.43 16.34 -10.33
C GLY A 230 -8.02 17.59 -11.11
N HIS A 231 -8.81 18.68 -11.03
CA HIS A 231 -8.44 19.95 -11.66
C HIS A 231 -7.17 20.56 -11.03
N ILE A 232 -7.06 20.55 -9.69
CA ILE A 232 -5.88 21.05 -8.99
C ILE A 232 -4.63 20.24 -9.40
N GLU A 233 -4.71 18.91 -9.42
CA GLU A 233 -3.62 18.03 -9.80
C GLU A 233 -3.18 18.30 -11.26
N GLU A 234 -4.14 18.42 -12.19
CA GLU A 234 -3.87 18.73 -13.59
C GLU A 234 -3.20 20.09 -13.76
N MET A 235 -3.75 21.14 -13.14
CA MET A 235 -3.21 22.49 -13.24
C MET A 235 -1.86 22.64 -12.55
N TYR A 236 -1.64 21.97 -11.42
CA TYR A 236 -0.35 21.96 -10.73
C TYR A 236 0.71 21.21 -11.53
N GLY A 237 0.38 20.00 -12.01
CA GLY A 237 1.29 19.20 -12.85
C GLY A 237 1.64 19.88 -14.18
N GLY A 238 0.65 20.56 -14.78
CA GLY A 238 0.78 21.32 -16.03
C GLY A 238 1.10 22.80 -15.86
N HIS A 239 1.51 23.27 -14.66
CA HIS A 239 1.62 24.71 -14.36
C HIS A 239 2.50 25.50 -15.34
N GLN A 240 3.63 24.93 -15.77
CA GLN A 240 4.50 25.57 -16.76
C GLN A 240 3.80 25.77 -18.11
N VAL A 241 2.96 24.80 -18.52
CA VAL A 241 2.18 24.89 -19.76
C VAL A 241 1.09 25.95 -19.62
N VAL A 242 0.37 25.97 -18.48
CA VAL A 242 -0.65 27.00 -18.19
C VAL A 242 -0.03 28.39 -18.29
N LYS A 243 1.16 28.59 -17.68
CA LYS A 243 1.89 29.86 -17.74
C LYS A 243 2.36 30.22 -19.16
N ALA A 244 2.92 29.24 -19.89
CA ALA A 244 3.45 29.47 -21.23
C ALA A 244 2.36 29.89 -22.24
N PHE A 245 1.12 29.46 -22.02
CA PHE A 245 -0.02 29.74 -22.91
C PHE A 245 -1.04 30.72 -22.34
N ASN A 246 -0.74 31.42 -21.21
CA ASN A 246 -1.61 32.37 -20.51
C ASN A 246 -3.00 31.79 -20.21
N GLY A 247 -3.03 30.53 -19.72
CA GLY A 247 -4.26 29.79 -19.46
C GLY A 247 -4.85 30.01 -18.05
N GLU A 248 -4.29 30.90 -17.23
CA GLU A 248 -4.63 31.08 -15.82
C GLU A 248 -6.09 31.47 -15.62
N GLU A 249 -6.58 32.47 -16.35
CA GLU A 249 -7.94 32.95 -16.20
C GLU A 249 -8.98 31.87 -16.47
N LYS A 250 -8.78 31.09 -17.55
CA LYS A 250 -9.63 29.94 -17.87
C LYS A 250 -9.57 28.84 -16.80
N SER A 251 -8.38 28.60 -16.23
CA SER A 251 -8.19 27.62 -15.16
C SER A 251 -8.95 28.04 -13.89
N VAL A 252 -8.88 29.31 -13.52
CA VAL A 252 -9.61 29.87 -12.36
C VAL A 252 -11.13 29.81 -12.58
N GLU A 253 -11.63 30.18 -13.77
CA GLU A 253 -13.04 30.07 -14.09
C GLU A 253 -13.56 28.63 -13.97
N GLN A 254 -12.79 27.65 -14.46
CA GLN A 254 -13.16 26.23 -14.36
C GLN A 254 -13.11 25.74 -12.91
N PHE A 255 -12.11 26.18 -12.14
CA PHE A 255 -12.04 25.90 -10.71
C PHE A 255 -13.25 26.43 -9.96
N GLU A 256 -13.67 27.67 -10.23
CA GLU A 256 -14.85 28.26 -9.60
C GLU A 256 -16.12 27.45 -9.87
N GLN A 257 -16.32 26.96 -11.10
CA GLN A 257 -17.47 26.11 -11.44
C GLN A 257 -17.46 24.79 -10.62
N TYR A 258 -16.31 24.13 -10.49
CA TYR A 258 -16.18 22.92 -9.67
C TYR A 258 -16.38 23.22 -8.18
N ASN A 259 -15.82 24.34 -7.69
CA ASN A 259 -15.93 24.75 -6.30
C ASN A 259 -17.37 25.14 -5.93
N GLU A 260 -18.12 25.78 -6.81
CA GLU A 260 -19.54 26.09 -6.60
C GLU A 260 -20.40 24.83 -6.53
N SER A 261 -20.11 23.85 -7.40
CA SER A 261 -20.74 22.52 -7.36
C SER A 261 -20.45 21.81 -6.04
N LEU A 262 -19.19 21.86 -5.60
CA LEU A 262 -18.76 21.29 -4.31
C LEU A 262 -19.45 22.01 -3.15
N TYR A 263 -19.47 23.35 -3.13
CA TYR A 263 -20.13 24.15 -2.10
C TYR A 263 -21.60 23.75 -1.94
N THR A 264 -22.35 23.76 -3.06
CA THR A 264 -23.78 23.45 -3.04
C THR A 264 -24.08 22.04 -2.54
N SER A 265 -23.30 21.06 -2.99
CA SER A 265 -23.47 19.65 -2.58
C SER A 265 -23.02 19.42 -1.14
N ALA A 266 -21.91 20.03 -0.73
CA ALA A 266 -21.37 19.91 0.62
C ALA A 266 -22.29 20.56 1.65
N TRP A 267 -22.82 21.78 1.37
CA TRP A 267 -23.77 22.44 2.26
C TRP A 267 -25.00 21.58 2.52
N LYS A 268 -25.61 21.01 1.45
CA LYS A 268 -26.79 20.16 1.59
C LYS A 268 -26.47 18.86 2.31
N SER A 269 -25.35 18.23 1.98
CA SER A 269 -24.88 17.01 2.65
C SER A 269 -24.68 17.22 4.14
N GLN A 270 -23.99 18.33 4.50
CA GLN A 270 -23.72 18.68 5.89
C GLN A 270 -24.99 19.03 6.66
N PHE A 271 -25.92 19.79 6.05
CA PHE A 271 -27.19 20.13 6.64
C PHE A 271 -27.99 18.88 7.03
N PHE A 272 -28.21 17.97 6.06
CA PHE A 272 -28.95 16.73 6.33
C PHE A 272 -28.21 15.81 7.31
N GLY A 273 -26.89 15.73 7.22
CA GLY A 273 -26.07 14.98 8.17
C GLY A 273 -26.20 15.51 9.59
N SER A 274 -26.17 16.85 9.75
CA SER A 274 -26.29 17.51 11.05
C SER A 274 -27.66 17.35 11.70
N LEU A 275 -28.73 17.12 10.92
CA LEU A 275 -30.08 16.88 11.46
C LEU A 275 -30.22 15.55 12.19
N MET A 276 -29.36 14.58 11.94
CA MET A 276 -29.47 13.25 12.55
C MET A 276 -29.42 13.30 14.07
N MET A 277 -28.48 14.08 14.63
CA MET A 277 -28.30 14.18 16.07
C MET A 277 -29.46 14.89 16.79
N PRO A 278 -29.93 16.08 16.36
CA PRO A 278 -31.13 16.70 16.91
C PRO A 278 -32.39 15.85 16.82
N ILE A 279 -32.63 15.16 15.72
CA ILE A 279 -33.77 14.27 15.54
C ILE A 279 -33.69 13.09 16.51
N SER A 280 -32.52 12.45 16.62
CA SER A 280 -32.31 11.36 17.57
C SER A 280 -32.55 11.80 19.01
N ASN A 281 -32.04 12.98 19.39
CA ASN A 281 -32.24 13.56 20.72
C ASN A 281 -33.72 13.91 20.97
N PHE A 282 -34.41 14.46 19.99
CA PHE A 282 -35.83 14.77 20.12
C PHE A 282 -36.68 13.52 20.38
N ILE A 283 -36.43 12.45 19.61
CA ILE A 283 -37.15 11.17 19.79
C ILE A 283 -36.78 10.56 21.14
N GLY A 284 -35.50 10.58 21.53
CA GLY A 284 -35.05 10.13 22.84
C GLY A 284 -35.73 10.89 24.00
N ASN A 285 -35.92 12.20 23.85
CA ASN A 285 -36.61 13.01 24.84
C ASN A 285 -38.11 12.72 24.91
N ILE A 286 -38.78 12.39 23.79
CA ILE A 286 -40.16 11.89 23.83
C ILE A 286 -40.23 10.57 24.61
N GLY A 287 -39.31 9.65 24.34
CA GLY A 287 -39.20 8.40 25.11
C GLY A 287 -38.96 8.65 26.59
N TYR A 288 -38.09 9.58 26.93
CA TYR A 288 -37.82 10.00 28.29
C TYR A 288 -39.09 10.52 28.99
N VAL A 289 -39.88 11.39 28.35
CA VAL A 289 -41.15 11.90 28.88
C VAL A 289 -42.14 10.74 29.14
N GLY A 290 -42.26 9.82 28.17
CA GLY A 290 -43.10 8.63 28.31
C GLY A 290 -42.69 7.76 29.51
N VAL A 291 -41.38 7.53 29.68
CA VAL A 291 -40.83 6.81 30.84
C VAL A 291 -41.12 7.53 32.15
N CYS A 292 -40.99 8.86 32.21
CA CYS A 292 -41.33 9.64 33.40
C CYS A 292 -42.81 9.56 33.76
N ILE A 293 -43.73 9.63 32.79
CA ILE A 293 -45.19 9.53 33.01
C ILE A 293 -45.55 8.14 33.57
N ILE A 294 -45.16 7.07 32.85
CA ILE A 294 -45.47 5.69 33.29
C ILE A 294 -44.74 5.36 34.61
N GLY A 295 -43.47 5.77 34.72
CA GLY A 295 -42.68 5.60 35.95
C GLY A 295 -43.32 6.30 37.14
N GLY A 296 -43.83 7.53 36.96
CA GLY A 296 -44.55 8.26 37.99
C GLY A 296 -45.85 7.57 38.43
N ILE A 297 -46.64 7.02 37.50
CA ILE A 297 -47.85 6.26 37.77
C ILE A 297 -47.50 4.97 38.56
N LEU A 298 -46.48 4.24 38.13
CA LEU A 298 -46.05 3.00 38.80
C LEU A 298 -45.43 3.24 40.19
N ALA A 299 -44.72 4.35 40.35
CA ALA A 299 -44.21 4.75 41.67
C ALA A 299 -45.34 5.19 42.62
N GLY A 300 -46.35 5.91 42.10
CA GLY A 300 -47.54 6.27 42.86
C GLY A 300 -48.32 5.03 43.36
N SER A 301 -48.36 3.97 42.57
CA SER A 301 -48.93 2.66 42.96
C SER A 301 -47.98 1.80 43.81
N LYS A 302 -46.80 2.30 44.17
CA LYS A 302 -45.75 1.60 44.92
C LYS A 302 -45.21 0.32 44.24
N THR A 303 -45.38 0.20 42.92
CA THR A 303 -44.89 -0.95 42.15
C THR A 303 -43.38 -0.86 41.91
N ILE A 304 -42.86 0.37 41.73
CA ILE A 304 -41.43 0.68 41.57
C ILE A 304 -41.04 1.84 42.49
N THR A 305 -39.74 2.04 42.71
CA THR A 305 -39.19 3.12 43.53
C THR A 305 -38.81 4.37 42.67
N ILE A 306 -38.55 5.50 43.32
CA ILE A 306 -38.01 6.71 42.66
C ILE A 306 -36.61 6.44 42.09
N GLY A 307 -35.80 5.65 42.84
CA GLY A 307 -34.49 5.22 42.37
C GLY A 307 -34.56 4.33 41.12
N ASP A 308 -35.60 3.46 41.04
CA ASP A 308 -35.84 2.65 39.86
C ASP A 308 -36.14 3.50 38.61
N ILE A 309 -36.91 4.60 38.75
CA ILE A 309 -37.16 5.56 37.65
C ILE A 309 -35.83 6.18 37.22
N GLN A 310 -34.98 6.62 38.15
CA GLN A 310 -33.69 7.22 37.87
C GLN A 310 -32.77 6.22 37.13
N ALA A 311 -32.66 4.99 37.59
CA ALA A 311 -31.88 3.95 36.94
C ALA A 311 -32.40 3.67 35.55
N PHE A 312 -33.70 3.58 35.35
CA PHE A 312 -34.33 3.33 34.05
C PHE A 312 -34.03 4.45 33.07
N ILE A 313 -34.11 5.72 33.48
CA ILE A 313 -33.73 6.88 32.64
C ILE A 313 -32.28 6.78 32.17
N GLN A 314 -31.35 6.38 33.07
CA GLN A 314 -29.94 6.19 32.70
C GLN A 314 -29.80 5.05 31.69
N TYR A 315 -30.50 3.94 31.86
CA TYR A 315 -30.47 2.83 30.88
C TYR A 315 -31.02 3.24 29.52
N VAL A 316 -32.12 3.99 29.46
CA VAL A 316 -32.66 4.50 28.17
C VAL A 316 -31.65 5.38 27.47
N ARG A 317 -30.96 6.28 28.16
CA ARG A 317 -29.93 7.13 27.59
C ARG A 317 -28.72 6.34 27.08
N GLN A 318 -28.31 5.29 27.81
CA GLN A 318 -27.18 4.45 27.43
C GLN A 318 -27.51 3.46 26.30
N PHE A 319 -28.78 3.23 25.99
CA PHE A 319 -29.19 2.20 25.03
C PHE A 319 -28.94 2.57 23.56
N ASN A 320 -29.01 3.84 23.20
CA ASN A 320 -28.85 4.30 21.82
C ASN A 320 -27.38 4.31 21.34
N GLN A 321 -26.44 4.59 22.22
CA GLN A 321 -25.02 4.71 21.86
C GLN A 321 -24.40 3.42 21.34
N PRO A 322 -24.59 2.24 21.97
CA PRO A 322 -24.07 0.96 21.48
C PRO A 322 -24.56 0.60 20.07
N ILE A 323 -25.80 0.92 19.72
CA ILE A 323 -26.37 0.64 18.40
C ILE A 323 -25.59 1.40 17.31
N SER A 324 -25.33 2.69 17.56
CA SER A 324 -24.55 3.52 16.65
C SER A 324 -23.10 3.01 16.51
N GLN A 325 -22.48 2.61 17.63
CA GLN A 325 -21.12 2.10 17.64
C GLN A 325 -20.98 0.74 16.94
N ILE A 326 -21.97 -0.15 17.06
CA ILE A 326 -22.02 -1.42 16.31
C ILE A 326 -22.12 -1.14 14.81
N ALA A 327 -22.95 -0.18 14.39
CA ALA A 327 -23.05 0.20 12.99
C ALA A 327 -21.75 0.77 12.43
N GLN A 328 -21.04 1.61 13.19
CA GLN A 328 -19.72 2.12 12.84
C GLN A 328 -18.68 1.01 12.75
N ALA A 329 -18.66 0.11 13.72
CA ALA A 329 -17.76 -1.05 13.71
C ALA A 329 -18.01 -1.98 12.53
N ALA A 330 -19.28 -2.17 12.11
CA ALA A 330 -19.61 -2.94 10.91
C ALA A 330 -19.06 -2.31 9.62
N ASN A 331 -19.12 -0.98 9.50
CA ASN A 331 -18.52 -0.26 8.37
C ASN A 331 -16.98 -0.38 8.37
N LEU A 332 -16.38 -0.27 9.55
CA LEU A 332 -14.93 -0.43 9.69
C LEU A 332 -14.49 -1.86 9.35
N LEU A 333 -15.24 -2.88 9.78
CA LEU A 333 -14.97 -4.27 9.39
C LEU A 333 -15.08 -4.50 7.88
N GLN A 334 -15.95 -3.77 7.18
CA GLN A 334 -16.06 -3.88 5.73
C GLN A 334 -14.81 -3.31 5.02
N SER A 335 -14.32 -2.15 5.45
CA SER A 335 -13.06 -1.57 4.91
C SER A 335 -11.85 -2.42 5.27
N THR A 336 -11.84 -2.98 6.49
CA THR A 336 -10.81 -3.94 6.92
C THR A 336 -10.81 -5.20 6.06
N GLY A 337 -12.01 -5.72 5.73
CA GLY A 337 -12.13 -6.86 4.83
C GLY A 337 -11.52 -6.59 3.46
N ALA A 338 -11.77 -5.42 2.88
CA ALA A 338 -11.16 -5.03 1.60
C ALA A 338 -9.63 -4.89 1.69
N ALA A 339 -9.13 -4.27 2.75
CA ALA A 339 -7.69 -4.14 2.99
C ALA A 339 -7.02 -5.52 3.21
N ALA A 340 -7.63 -6.37 4.03
CA ALA A 340 -7.13 -7.72 4.29
C ALA A 340 -7.18 -8.62 3.03
N GLU A 341 -8.20 -8.48 2.18
CA GLU A 341 -8.30 -9.18 0.90
C GLU A 341 -7.10 -8.86 0.02
N ARG A 342 -6.74 -7.58 -0.16
CA ARG A 342 -5.59 -7.16 -0.95
C ARG A 342 -4.26 -7.63 -0.36
N VAL A 343 -4.12 -7.62 0.97
CA VAL A 343 -2.93 -8.13 1.66
C VAL A 343 -2.79 -9.64 1.47
N PHE A 344 -3.87 -10.40 1.65
CA PHE A 344 -3.82 -11.86 1.48
C PHE A 344 -3.69 -12.26 0.00
N GLU A 345 -4.33 -11.56 -0.94
CA GLU A 345 -4.07 -11.75 -2.37
C GLU A 345 -2.58 -11.64 -2.68
N PHE A 346 -1.91 -10.60 -2.14
CA PHE A 346 -0.46 -10.45 -2.31
C PHE A 346 0.35 -11.60 -1.70
N LEU A 347 0.00 -12.03 -0.48
CA LEU A 347 0.71 -13.12 0.21
C LEU A 347 0.49 -14.49 -0.45
N GLU A 348 -0.64 -14.68 -1.15
CA GLU A 348 -1.00 -15.91 -1.86
C GLU A 348 -0.51 -15.94 -3.32
N GLU A 349 0.05 -14.83 -3.85
CA GLU A 349 0.62 -14.81 -5.21
C GLU A 349 1.67 -15.90 -5.40
N GLU A 350 1.76 -16.41 -6.62
CA GLU A 350 2.72 -17.44 -6.99
C GLU A 350 4.16 -16.92 -6.86
N GLU A 351 4.98 -17.65 -6.13
CA GLU A 351 6.40 -17.36 -5.96
C GLU A 351 7.20 -17.91 -7.14
N LEU A 352 8.42 -17.40 -7.31
CA LEU A 352 9.37 -17.99 -8.23
C LEU A 352 9.53 -19.48 -7.89
N THR A 353 9.45 -20.33 -8.91
CA THR A 353 9.75 -21.77 -8.75
C THR A 353 11.14 -21.96 -8.17
N GLU A 354 11.29 -22.93 -7.28
CA GLU A 354 12.61 -23.29 -6.76
C GLU A 354 13.56 -23.66 -7.90
N ASP A 355 14.83 -23.30 -7.74
CA ASP A 355 15.84 -23.62 -8.73
C ASP A 355 16.11 -25.13 -8.75
N SER A 356 15.89 -25.76 -9.89
CA SER A 356 16.28 -27.16 -10.16
C SER A 356 17.76 -27.26 -10.55
N ALA A 357 18.64 -26.51 -9.85
CA ALA A 357 20.05 -26.41 -10.19
C ALA A 357 20.77 -27.77 -10.04
N THR A 358 21.49 -28.17 -11.07
CA THR A 358 22.37 -29.33 -11.07
C THR A 358 23.84 -28.94 -11.01
N LEU A 359 24.17 -27.71 -11.44
CA LEU A 359 25.51 -27.14 -11.41
C LEU A 359 25.84 -26.54 -10.04
N THR A 360 27.08 -26.74 -9.62
CA THR A 360 27.62 -26.13 -8.40
C THR A 360 28.01 -24.66 -8.62
N THR A 361 28.07 -23.88 -7.55
CA THR A 361 28.50 -22.49 -7.61
C THR A 361 29.90 -22.32 -8.19
N ASP A 362 30.82 -23.24 -7.89
CA ASP A 362 32.22 -23.21 -8.39
C ASP A 362 32.28 -23.46 -9.90
N GLU A 363 31.46 -24.38 -10.43
CA GLU A 363 31.36 -24.61 -11.88
C GLU A 363 30.87 -23.39 -12.60
N VAL A 364 29.84 -22.72 -12.08
CA VAL A 364 29.28 -21.49 -12.68
C VAL A 364 30.30 -20.34 -12.61
N GLN A 365 31.02 -20.14 -11.51
CA GLN A 365 32.01 -19.08 -11.38
C GLN A 365 33.20 -19.21 -12.32
N ASN A 366 33.54 -20.45 -12.72
CA ASN A 366 34.64 -20.75 -13.65
C ASN A 366 34.26 -20.60 -15.13
N MET A 367 33.02 -20.26 -15.46
CA MET A 367 32.56 -20.04 -16.83
C MET A 367 33.29 -18.88 -17.50
N LYS A 368 33.48 -18.99 -18.81
CA LYS A 368 34.14 -17.97 -19.65
C LYS A 368 33.17 -16.95 -20.22
N GLY A 369 31.88 -17.32 -20.32
CA GLY A 369 30.80 -16.45 -20.76
C GLY A 369 30.52 -16.49 -22.27
N ALA A 370 30.72 -17.61 -22.95
CA ALA A 370 30.13 -17.80 -24.28
C ALA A 370 28.61 -18.04 -24.12
N VAL A 371 27.80 -17.39 -24.96
CA VAL A 371 26.33 -17.44 -24.85
C VAL A 371 25.72 -17.99 -26.11
N THR A 372 24.82 -18.98 -25.97
CA THR A 372 24.07 -19.55 -27.09
C THR A 372 22.57 -19.46 -26.81
N PHE A 373 21.84 -18.88 -27.73
CA PHE A 373 20.39 -18.94 -27.81
C PHE A 373 20.02 -19.96 -28.89
N ALA A 374 19.17 -20.92 -28.55
CA ALA A 374 18.72 -21.96 -29.47
C ALA A 374 17.19 -21.96 -29.53
N ASP A 375 16.65 -21.55 -30.65
CA ASP A 375 15.20 -21.51 -30.98
C ASP A 375 14.35 -20.91 -29.86
N VAL A 376 14.77 -19.75 -29.33
CA VAL A 376 14.13 -19.09 -28.19
C VAL A 376 12.80 -18.49 -28.59
N HIS A 377 11.73 -18.92 -27.91
CA HIS A 377 10.38 -18.40 -28.04
C HIS A 377 9.91 -17.78 -26.73
N PHE A 378 9.33 -16.58 -26.79
CA PHE A 378 8.81 -15.93 -25.61
C PHE A 378 7.71 -14.90 -25.88
N GLY A 379 6.73 -14.84 -24.98
CA GLY A 379 5.71 -13.80 -24.86
C GLY A 379 5.33 -13.53 -23.41
N TYR A 380 5.15 -12.26 -23.05
CA TYR A 380 4.68 -11.90 -21.70
C TYR A 380 3.25 -12.37 -21.41
N ASN A 381 2.46 -12.56 -22.47
CA ASN A 381 1.14 -13.17 -22.43
C ASN A 381 1.11 -14.36 -23.38
N PRO A 382 0.40 -15.46 -23.03
CA PRO A 382 0.31 -16.65 -23.89
C PRO A 382 -0.18 -16.36 -25.31
N ASP A 383 -1.03 -15.33 -25.46
CA ASP A 383 -1.66 -14.98 -26.75
C ASP A 383 -0.80 -14.06 -27.62
N LYS A 384 0.32 -13.56 -27.12
CA LYS A 384 1.17 -12.60 -27.84
C LYS A 384 2.64 -12.97 -27.73
N ILE A 385 3.15 -13.65 -28.73
CA ILE A 385 4.58 -13.94 -28.87
C ILE A 385 5.32 -12.64 -29.22
N ILE A 386 6.45 -12.39 -28.56
CA ILE A 386 7.30 -11.20 -28.76
C ILE A 386 8.65 -11.60 -29.33
N ILE A 387 9.16 -12.77 -29.00
CA ILE A 387 10.35 -13.37 -29.57
C ILE A 387 9.90 -14.69 -30.21
N ASN A 388 10.10 -14.80 -31.54
CA ASN A 388 9.56 -15.93 -32.31
C ASN A 388 10.56 -17.10 -32.41
N ASP A 389 11.74 -16.88 -32.99
CA ASP A 389 12.71 -17.91 -33.35
C ASP A 389 14.14 -17.34 -33.20
N PHE A 390 14.46 -16.92 -31.98
CA PHE A 390 15.72 -16.23 -31.74
C PHE A 390 16.85 -17.24 -31.52
N SER A 391 17.74 -17.39 -32.52
CA SER A 391 18.92 -18.25 -32.47
C SER A 391 20.18 -17.45 -32.69
N LEU A 392 21.15 -17.56 -31.75
CA LEU A 392 22.39 -16.78 -31.79
C LEU A 392 23.50 -17.52 -31.05
N HIS A 393 24.71 -17.45 -31.56
CA HIS A 393 25.91 -17.90 -30.86
C HIS A 393 26.90 -16.76 -30.67
N VAL A 394 27.34 -16.51 -29.45
CA VAL A 394 28.28 -15.45 -29.06
C VAL A 394 29.48 -16.09 -28.38
N HIS A 395 30.68 -15.83 -28.88
CA HIS A 395 31.91 -16.32 -28.29
C HIS A 395 32.30 -15.54 -27.02
N ALA A 396 33.02 -16.18 -26.11
CA ALA A 396 33.52 -15.51 -24.89
C ALA A 396 34.40 -14.32 -25.27
N GLY A 397 34.17 -13.17 -24.66
CA GLY A 397 34.89 -11.91 -24.91
C GLY A 397 34.41 -11.12 -26.14
N GLN A 398 33.38 -11.58 -26.85
CA GLN A 398 32.84 -10.93 -28.02
C GLN A 398 31.92 -9.77 -27.66
N LYS A 399 32.01 -8.67 -28.42
CA LYS A 399 31.14 -7.49 -28.28
C LYS A 399 30.00 -7.55 -29.29
N VAL A 400 28.77 -7.66 -28.80
CA VAL A 400 27.54 -7.80 -29.59
C VAL A 400 26.69 -6.55 -29.46
N ALA A 401 26.41 -5.87 -30.55
CA ALA A 401 25.46 -4.76 -30.60
C ALA A 401 24.07 -5.26 -31.04
N ILE A 402 23.04 -4.94 -30.26
CA ILE A 402 21.64 -5.25 -30.57
C ILE A 402 20.97 -3.96 -31.04
N VAL A 403 20.55 -3.92 -32.30
CA VAL A 403 19.93 -2.75 -32.94
C VAL A 403 18.54 -3.10 -33.47
N GLY A 404 17.67 -2.10 -33.57
CA GLY A 404 16.30 -2.28 -34.07
C GLY A 404 15.36 -1.20 -33.57
N PRO A 405 14.16 -1.07 -34.12
CA PRO A 405 13.17 -0.09 -33.69
C PRO A 405 12.68 -0.35 -32.26
N THR A 406 12.00 0.64 -31.68
CA THR A 406 11.32 0.45 -30.39
C THR A 406 10.27 -0.64 -30.51
N GLY A 407 10.24 -1.57 -29.55
CA GLY A 407 9.34 -2.72 -29.57
C GLY A 407 9.87 -3.95 -30.32
N ALA A 408 11.07 -3.92 -30.89
CA ALA A 408 11.66 -5.06 -31.60
C ALA A 408 12.04 -6.26 -30.72
N GLY A 409 11.94 -6.16 -29.38
CA GLY A 409 12.28 -7.24 -28.45
C GLY A 409 13.66 -7.15 -27.81
N LYS A 410 14.45 -6.10 -28.06
CA LYS A 410 15.85 -5.94 -27.58
C LYS A 410 15.99 -6.12 -26.06
N THR A 411 15.24 -5.38 -25.28
CA THR A 411 15.24 -5.46 -23.80
C THR A 411 14.67 -6.81 -23.31
N THR A 412 13.76 -7.42 -24.08
CA THR A 412 13.20 -8.73 -23.74
C THR A 412 14.28 -9.81 -23.78
N ILE A 413 15.16 -9.85 -24.79
CA ILE A 413 16.28 -10.79 -24.88
C ILE A 413 17.18 -10.69 -23.64
N ILE A 414 17.47 -9.45 -23.19
CA ILE A 414 18.27 -9.23 -21.97
C ILE A 414 17.55 -9.76 -20.72
N LYS A 415 16.25 -9.51 -20.61
CA LYS A 415 15.46 -10.04 -19.47
C LYS A 415 15.44 -11.58 -19.45
N LEU A 416 15.41 -12.23 -20.60
CA LEU A 416 15.48 -13.69 -20.73
C LEU A 416 16.87 -14.23 -20.38
N LEU A 417 17.93 -13.60 -20.87
CA LEU A 417 19.32 -13.97 -20.57
C LEU A 417 19.62 -13.93 -19.05
N MET A 418 19.05 -12.94 -18.36
CA MET A 418 19.15 -12.80 -16.89
C MET A 418 18.19 -13.73 -16.12
N ARG A 419 17.39 -14.53 -16.85
CA ARG A 419 16.35 -15.39 -16.27
C ARG A 419 15.42 -14.63 -15.32
N PHE A 420 14.99 -13.41 -15.75
CA PHE A 420 13.90 -12.68 -15.08
C PHE A 420 12.54 -13.25 -15.47
N TYR A 421 12.46 -13.93 -16.61
CA TYR A 421 11.32 -14.66 -17.12
C TYR A 421 11.77 -16.03 -17.61
N GLU A 422 10.91 -17.01 -17.48
CA GLU A 422 11.13 -18.36 -18.05
C GLU A 422 10.71 -18.36 -19.53
N LEU A 423 11.39 -19.18 -20.34
CA LEU A 423 11.12 -19.30 -21.78
C LEU A 423 9.79 -20.04 -22.03
N ASN A 424 9.11 -19.71 -23.12
CA ASN A 424 8.00 -20.52 -23.63
C ASN A 424 8.49 -21.70 -24.49
N GLY A 425 9.69 -21.60 -25.05
CA GLY A 425 10.34 -22.66 -25.84
C GLY A 425 11.79 -22.32 -26.16
N GLY A 426 12.56 -23.31 -26.63
CA GLY A 426 13.98 -23.17 -26.86
C GLY A 426 14.82 -23.26 -25.60
N SER A 427 16.10 -22.87 -25.70
CA SER A 427 17.03 -22.84 -24.57
C SER A 427 18.04 -21.70 -24.68
N ILE A 428 18.56 -21.25 -23.52
CA ILE A 428 19.69 -20.32 -23.42
C ILE A 428 20.80 -21.03 -22.66
N MET A 429 21.99 -21.07 -23.22
CA MET A 429 23.13 -21.75 -22.65
C MET A 429 24.30 -20.78 -22.44
N ILE A 430 25.06 -20.98 -21.36
CA ILE A 430 26.34 -20.33 -21.10
C ILE A 430 27.43 -21.40 -21.05
N ASP A 431 28.45 -21.26 -21.91
CA ASP A 431 29.53 -22.24 -22.12
C ASP A 431 29.02 -23.67 -22.39
N GLY A 432 27.84 -23.81 -23.02
CA GLY A 432 27.20 -25.06 -23.37
C GLY A 432 26.25 -25.64 -22.33
N GLU A 433 26.16 -25.02 -21.14
CA GLU A 433 25.28 -25.45 -20.05
C GLU A 433 24.00 -24.57 -20.04
N ASP A 434 22.81 -25.19 -19.91
CA ASP A 434 21.54 -24.51 -19.88
C ASP A 434 21.41 -23.67 -18.60
N ILE A 435 20.96 -22.41 -18.74
CA ILE A 435 20.76 -21.50 -17.60
C ILE A 435 19.71 -22.00 -16.58
N ILE A 436 18.84 -22.94 -16.99
CA ILE A 436 17.86 -23.57 -16.09
C ILE A 436 18.55 -24.46 -15.06
N GLN A 437 19.71 -25.02 -15.41
CA GLN A 437 20.50 -25.89 -14.53
C GLN A 437 21.33 -25.13 -13.49
N MET A 438 21.34 -23.79 -13.57
CA MET A 438 22.04 -22.91 -12.64
C MET A 438 21.08 -22.34 -11.60
N LYS A 439 21.58 -22.12 -10.37
CA LYS A 439 20.84 -21.26 -9.43
C LYS A 439 20.76 -19.86 -10.00
N ARG A 440 19.60 -19.20 -9.88
CA ARG A 440 19.43 -17.81 -10.35
C ARG A 440 20.44 -16.84 -9.75
N SER A 441 20.84 -17.04 -8.49
CA SER A 441 21.89 -16.25 -7.83
C SER A 441 23.24 -16.40 -8.51
N ASP A 442 23.64 -17.64 -8.84
CA ASP A 442 24.92 -17.96 -9.44
C ASP A 442 24.96 -17.50 -10.90
N LEU A 443 23.89 -17.76 -11.66
CA LEU A 443 23.71 -17.21 -13.01
C LEU A 443 23.88 -15.68 -13.01
N ARG A 444 23.16 -14.96 -12.14
CA ARG A 444 23.22 -13.49 -12.07
C ARG A 444 24.55 -12.94 -11.56
N SER A 445 25.34 -13.76 -10.87
CA SER A 445 26.70 -13.37 -10.48
C SER A 445 27.63 -13.19 -11.69
N LEU A 446 27.40 -13.91 -12.78
CA LEU A 446 28.18 -13.79 -14.03
C LEU A 446 27.96 -12.46 -14.76
N PHE A 447 26.85 -11.76 -14.48
CA PHE A 447 26.45 -10.55 -15.23
C PHE A 447 26.78 -9.27 -14.49
N GLY A 448 27.22 -8.25 -15.22
CA GLY A 448 27.20 -6.85 -14.82
C GLY A 448 26.22 -6.08 -15.69
N MET A 449 25.44 -5.18 -15.09
CA MET A 449 24.45 -4.38 -15.81
C MET A 449 24.72 -2.89 -15.63
N VAL A 450 24.69 -2.15 -16.74
CA VAL A 450 24.59 -0.68 -16.74
C VAL A 450 23.32 -0.35 -17.53
N LEU A 451 22.27 0.04 -16.82
CA LEU A 451 20.96 0.34 -17.39
C LEU A 451 20.86 1.81 -17.81
N GLN A 452 19.91 2.10 -18.71
CA GLN A 452 19.53 3.45 -19.09
C GLN A 452 19.05 4.27 -17.89
N ASP A 453 18.11 3.72 -17.11
CA ASP A 453 17.63 4.31 -15.87
C ASP A 453 18.58 3.93 -14.74
N THR A 454 19.47 4.86 -14.40
CA THR A 454 20.47 4.67 -13.34
C THR A 454 19.83 4.83 -11.98
N TRP A 455 19.86 3.76 -11.14
CA TRP A 455 19.34 3.79 -9.79
C TRP A 455 20.46 3.84 -8.76
N LEU A 456 20.36 4.83 -7.86
CA LEU A 456 21.23 4.96 -6.67
C LEU A 456 20.37 4.94 -5.42
N PHE A 457 20.81 4.19 -4.42
CA PHE A 457 20.16 4.10 -3.13
C PHE A 457 20.46 5.31 -2.25
N ASN A 458 19.55 5.63 -1.33
CA ASN A 458 19.83 6.60 -0.26
C ASN A 458 20.97 6.07 0.62
N GLY A 459 22.05 6.83 0.71
CA GLY A 459 23.28 6.42 1.40
C GLY A 459 24.49 7.15 0.85
N THR A 460 25.69 6.77 1.27
CA THR A 460 26.93 7.37 0.77
C THR A 460 27.24 6.90 -0.66
N ILE A 461 28.07 7.65 -1.37
CA ILE A 461 28.65 7.20 -2.65
C ILE A 461 29.39 5.87 -2.45
N MET A 462 30.14 5.73 -1.35
CA MET A 462 30.86 4.49 -1.01
C MET A 462 29.91 3.30 -0.90
N ASP A 463 28.77 3.43 -0.17
CA ASP A 463 27.77 2.37 -0.01
C ASP A 463 27.16 1.97 -1.36
N ASN A 464 26.86 2.97 -2.18
CA ASN A 464 26.32 2.74 -3.53
C ASN A 464 27.29 2.02 -4.44
N LEU A 465 28.57 2.27 -4.35
CA LEU A 465 29.61 1.58 -5.12
C LEU A 465 29.80 0.14 -4.62
N LYS A 466 29.89 -0.05 -3.29
CA LYS A 466 30.00 -1.39 -2.67
C LYS A 466 28.81 -2.30 -2.95
N TYR A 467 27.66 -1.75 -3.40
CA TYR A 467 26.55 -2.59 -3.85
C TYR A 467 26.92 -3.53 -5.00
N GLY A 468 27.93 -3.22 -5.79
CA GLY A 468 28.50 -4.13 -6.81
C GLY A 468 29.18 -5.38 -6.21
N ARG A 469 29.85 -5.22 -5.07
CA ARG A 469 30.52 -6.27 -4.27
C ARG A 469 30.65 -5.80 -2.82
N LEU A 470 29.82 -6.35 -1.93
CA LEU A 470 29.65 -5.87 -0.55
C LEU A 470 30.91 -6.02 0.32
N ASP A 471 31.75 -6.99 0.03
CA ASP A 471 33.01 -7.30 0.73
C ASP A 471 34.23 -6.55 0.17
N ALA A 472 34.03 -5.66 -0.82
CA ALA A 472 35.12 -4.89 -1.41
C ALA A 472 35.77 -3.92 -0.43
N THR A 473 37.09 -3.85 -0.48
CA THR A 473 37.86 -2.87 0.26
C THR A 473 37.71 -1.45 -0.33
N ASP A 474 37.94 -0.42 0.47
CA ASP A 474 37.86 0.97 0.00
C ASP A 474 38.89 1.25 -1.13
N GLU A 475 40.03 0.54 -1.13
CA GLU A 475 41.05 0.67 -2.17
C GLU A 475 40.58 0.08 -3.51
N GLU A 476 39.90 -1.07 -3.48
CA GLU A 476 39.29 -1.66 -4.68
C GLU A 476 38.20 -0.77 -5.25
N VAL A 477 37.37 -0.15 -4.38
CA VAL A 477 36.35 0.82 -4.79
C VAL A 477 36.99 2.02 -5.50
N LYS A 478 38.03 2.62 -4.91
CA LYS A 478 38.75 3.74 -5.51
C LYS A 478 39.35 3.37 -6.87
N LYS A 479 39.96 2.18 -6.98
CA LYS A 479 40.50 1.68 -8.24
C LYS A 479 39.43 1.53 -9.31
N ALA A 480 38.26 0.99 -8.96
CA ALA A 480 37.12 0.90 -9.86
C ALA A 480 36.64 2.28 -10.31
N CYS A 481 36.61 3.27 -9.43
CA CYS A 481 36.24 4.65 -9.75
C CYS A 481 37.23 5.34 -10.70
N VAL A 482 38.53 5.08 -10.55
CA VAL A 482 39.55 5.56 -11.50
C VAL A 482 39.33 4.96 -12.88
N SER A 483 39.10 3.64 -12.95
CA SER A 483 38.81 2.95 -14.22
C SER A 483 37.55 3.47 -14.89
N ALA A 484 36.49 3.75 -14.11
CA ALA A 484 35.23 4.33 -14.58
C ALA A 484 35.28 5.84 -14.85
N ARG A 485 36.43 6.50 -14.67
CA ARG A 485 36.61 7.97 -14.86
C ARG A 485 35.75 8.84 -13.94
N VAL A 486 35.30 8.33 -12.79
CA VAL A 486 34.42 9.06 -11.86
C VAL A 486 35.16 9.58 -10.62
N ASP A 487 36.35 9.08 -10.33
CA ASP A 487 37.14 9.42 -9.13
C ASP A 487 37.41 10.93 -9.00
N HIS A 488 37.79 11.59 -10.10
CA HIS A 488 38.01 13.05 -10.10
C HIS A 488 36.74 13.81 -9.65
N PHE A 489 35.58 13.43 -10.16
CA PHE A 489 34.31 14.04 -9.75
C PHE A 489 34.05 13.84 -8.26
N ILE A 490 34.24 12.63 -7.73
CA ILE A 490 34.02 12.34 -6.31
C ILE A 490 34.90 13.22 -5.42
N HIS A 491 36.14 13.46 -5.82
CA HIS A 491 37.08 14.35 -5.08
C HIS A 491 36.69 15.84 -5.18
N THR A 492 35.83 16.27 -6.08
CA THR A 492 35.32 17.65 -6.12
C THR A 492 34.18 17.89 -5.12
N LEU A 493 33.63 16.84 -4.53
CA LEU A 493 32.59 16.93 -3.52
C LEU A 493 33.20 17.18 -2.13
N SER A 494 32.51 17.94 -1.28
CA SER A 494 33.00 18.32 0.06
C SER A 494 33.34 17.11 0.93
N ASP A 495 32.53 16.06 0.88
CA ASP A 495 32.68 14.84 1.68
C ASP A 495 33.26 13.66 0.88
N GLY A 496 33.62 13.88 -0.39
CA GLY A 496 34.19 12.86 -1.27
C GLY A 496 33.32 11.61 -1.36
N TYR A 497 33.91 10.45 -1.07
CA TYR A 497 33.20 9.15 -1.08
C TYR A 497 32.12 9.03 0.00
N ASN A 498 32.15 9.85 1.05
CA ASN A 498 31.15 9.88 2.12
C ASN A 498 29.98 10.82 1.81
N THR A 499 29.98 11.47 0.65
CA THR A 499 28.87 12.32 0.22
C THR A 499 27.58 11.53 0.19
N MET A 500 26.55 12.02 0.89
CA MET A 500 25.23 11.42 0.92
C MET A 500 24.48 11.69 -0.39
N ILE A 501 23.95 10.65 -0.97
CA ILE A 501 23.01 10.72 -2.09
C ILE A 501 21.60 10.76 -1.50
N ASN A 502 20.82 11.79 -1.85
CA ASN A 502 19.42 11.91 -1.41
C ASN A 502 18.49 10.97 -2.18
N GLU A 503 17.28 10.76 -1.68
CA GLU A 503 16.28 9.85 -2.28
C GLU A 503 15.99 10.16 -3.76
N GLU A 504 15.93 11.43 -4.13
CA GLU A 504 15.71 11.86 -5.52
C GLU A 504 17.01 11.86 -6.33
N SER A 505 18.15 11.63 -5.70
CA SER A 505 19.50 11.78 -6.27
C SER A 505 19.68 13.10 -7.05
N SER A 506 18.97 14.16 -6.61
CA SER A 506 18.95 15.48 -7.28
C SER A 506 20.26 16.25 -7.14
N ASN A 507 21.12 15.86 -6.18
CA ASN A 507 22.44 16.44 -5.96
C ASN A 507 23.52 15.92 -6.91
N ILE A 508 23.20 14.98 -7.80
CA ILE A 508 24.12 14.36 -8.76
C ILE A 508 23.52 14.40 -10.15
N SER A 509 24.28 14.81 -11.18
CA SER A 509 23.80 14.84 -12.57
C SER A 509 23.58 13.45 -13.15
N ALA A 510 22.73 13.34 -14.19
CA ALA A 510 22.45 12.06 -14.84
C ALA A 510 23.73 11.36 -15.34
N GLY A 511 24.67 12.11 -15.93
CA GLY A 511 25.95 11.55 -16.37
C GLY A 511 26.83 11.06 -15.24
N GLN A 512 26.86 11.78 -14.12
CA GLN A 512 27.60 11.35 -12.92
C GLN A 512 26.98 10.08 -12.30
N LYS A 513 25.64 9.96 -12.26
CA LYS A 513 24.97 8.73 -11.84
C LYS A 513 25.39 7.55 -12.74
N GLN A 514 25.45 7.76 -14.04
CA GLN A 514 25.86 6.73 -15.00
C GLN A 514 27.31 6.30 -14.77
N LEU A 515 28.24 7.22 -14.55
CA LEU A 515 29.63 6.90 -14.21
C LEU A 515 29.75 6.11 -12.90
N LEU A 516 28.94 6.40 -11.88
CA LEU A 516 28.89 5.63 -10.63
C LEU A 516 28.37 4.21 -10.87
N THR A 517 27.37 4.01 -11.75
CA THR A 517 26.89 2.66 -12.09
C THR A 517 27.91 1.87 -12.91
N ILE A 518 28.69 2.53 -13.77
CA ILE A 518 29.84 1.92 -14.47
C ILE A 518 30.91 1.49 -13.45
N ALA A 519 31.23 2.33 -12.44
CA ALA A 519 32.17 1.97 -11.38
C ALA A 519 31.67 0.78 -10.56
N ARG A 520 30.37 0.70 -10.29
CA ARG A 520 29.72 -0.47 -9.66
C ARG A 520 29.92 -1.76 -10.48
N ALA A 521 29.81 -1.66 -11.81
CA ALA A 521 30.05 -2.79 -12.71
C ALA A 521 31.55 -3.20 -12.75
N PHE A 522 32.49 -2.24 -12.70
CA PHE A 522 33.91 -2.55 -12.56
C PHE A 522 34.24 -3.29 -11.28
N LEU A 523 33.63 -2.86 -10.15
CA LEU A 523 33.85 -3.47 -8.86
C LEU A 523 33.35 -4.92 -8.80
N LYS A 524 32.26 -5.22 -9.51
CA LYS A 524 31.69 -6.55 -9.62
C LYS A 524 32.57 -7.50 -10.43
N ASP A 525 33.31 -7.02 -11.40
CA ASP A 525 34.17 -7.76 -12.34
C ASP A 525 33.49 -8.97 -13.02
N PRO A 526 32.39 -8.76 -13.75
CA PRO A 526 31.58 -9.82 -14.32
C PRO A 526 32.22 -10.42 -15.59
N LYS A 527 31.79 -11.67 -15.94
CA LYS A 527 32.17 -12.32 -17.20
C LYS A 527 31.37 -11.80 -18.41
N ILE A 528 30.11 -11.47 -18.17
CA ILE A 528 29.17 -11.00 -19.19
C ILE A 528 28.65 -9.61 -18.79
N LEU A 529 28.66 -8.69 -19.72
CA LEU A 529 28.16 -7.32 -19.56
C LEU A 529 26.87 -7.11 -20.34
N ILE A 530 25.95 -6.41 -19.73
CA ILE A 530 24.72 -5.90 -20.34
C ILE A 530 24.74 -4.39 -20.22
N LEU A 531 24.76 -3.71 -21.36
CA LEU A 531 24.85 -2.26 -21.44
C LEU A 531 23.63 -1.72 -22.21
N ASP A 532 22.85 -0.84 -21.58
CA ASP A 532 21.74 -0.13 -22.24
C ASP A 532 22.13 1.35 -22.38
N GLU A 533 22.37 1.77 -23.62
CA GLU A 533 23.05 3.02 -23.97
C GLU A 533 22.07 4.12 -24.34
N ALA A 534 21.36 4.71 -23.39
CA ALA A 534 20.60 5.93 -23.64
C ALA A 534 21.12 7.11 -22.80
N THR A 535 21.76 8.08 -23.48
CA THR A 535 22.36 9.27 -22.85
C THR A 535 21.79 10.57 -23.39
N SER A 536 20.48 10.64 -23.60
CA SER A 536 19.81 11.80 -24.22
C SER A 536 19.89 13.12 -23.40
N SER A 537 20.47 13.11 -22.19
CA SER A 537 20.44 14.25 -21.27
C SER A 537 21.79 14.55 -20.61
N VAL A 538 22.93 14.18 -21.24
CA VAL A 538 24.28 14.33 -20.66
C VAL A 538 25.08 15.33 -21.49
N ASP A 539 25.87 16.18 -20.83
CA ASP A 539 26.78 17.09 -21.48
C ASP A 539 27.90 16.35 -22.22
N THR A 540 28.42 16.94 -23.30
CA THR A 540 29.40 16.32 -24.21
C THR A 540 30.69 15.87 -23.52
N ARG A 541 31.15 16.58 -22.47
CA ARG A 541 32.38 16.21 -21.75
C ARG A 541 32.15 14.95 -20.90
N THR A 542 31.05 14.89 -20.19
CA THR A 542 30.70 13.71 -19.38
C THR A 542 30.37 12.51 -20.29
N GLU A 543 29.78 12.76 -21.45
CA GLU A 543 29.54 11.74 -22.48
C GLU A 543 30.82 11.04 -22.91
N VAL A 544 31.88 11.78 -23.19
CA VAL A 544 33.21 11.22 -23.54
C VAL A 544 33.77 10.36 -22.40
N LEU A 545 33.61 10.79 -21.13
CA LEU A 545 34.06 10.01 -19.99
C LEU A 545 33.27 8.71 -19.82
N ILE A 546 31.96 8.75 -20.03
CA ILE A 546 31.08 7.56 -20.01
C ILE A 546 31.53 6.57 -21.09
N GLN A 547 31.75 7.05 -22.32
CA GLN A 547 32.20 6.19 -23.42
C GLN A 547 33.54 5.53 -23.09
N GLN A 548 34.53 6.31 -22.65
CA GLN A 548 35.84 5.77 -22.24
C GLN A 548 35.71 4.73 -21.10
N GLY A 549 34.85 4.99 -20.10
CA GLY A 549 34.59 4.04 -19.02
C GLY A 549 33.95 2.75 -19.53
N MET A 550 32.97 2.86 -20.44
CA MET A 550 32.31 1.70 -21.04
C MET A 550 33.26 0.88 -21.91
N ASP A 551 34.07 1.53 -22.78
CA ASP A 551 35.04 0.85 -23.63
C ASP A 551 36.09 0.08 -22.80
N GLU A 552 36.55 0.67 -21.70
CA GLU A 552 37.47 0.00 -20.75
C GLU A 552 36.78 -1.18 -20.05
N LEU A 553 35.51 -1.00 -19.64
CA LEU A 553 34.73 -2.05 -18.97
C LEU A 553 34.48 -3.25 -19.89
N MET A 554 34.27 -3.05 -21.17
CA MET A 554 34.00 -4.11 -22.17
C MET A 554 35.24 -4.95 -22.53
N LYS A 555 36.46 -4.49 -22.28
CA LYS A 555 37.68 -5.23 -22.63
C LYS A 555 37.71 -6.62 -22.00
N ASN A 556 37.92 -7.64 -22.83
CA ASN A 556 38.03 -9.05 -22.48
C ASN A 556 36.77 -9.63 -21.81
N ARG A 557 35.59 -9.03 -22.02
CA ARG A 557 34.31 -9.50 -21.49
C ARG A 557 33.29 -9.65 -22.60
N THR A 558 32.47 -10.69 -22.53
CA THR A 558 31.33 -10.85 -23.43
C THR A 558 30.35 -9.72 -23.15
N SER A 559 30.03 -8.91 -24.15
CA SER A 559 29.25 -7.68 -23.94
C SER A 559 28.06 -7.64 -24.88
N PHE A 560 26.86 -7.53 -24.32
CA PHE A 560 25.62 -7.24 -25.05
C PHE A 560 25.27 -5.77 -24.88
N VAL A 561 25.25 -5.03 -25.96
CA VAL A 561 24.98 -3.59 -25.95
C VAL A 561 23.71 -3.30 -26.72
N ILE A 562 22.68 -2.75 -26.05
CA ILE A 562 21.53 -2.15 -26.73
C ILE A 562 22.02 -0.78 -27.22
N ALA A 563 22.44 -0.76 -28.48
CA ALA A 563 23.15 0.39 -28.99
C ALA A 563 22.20 1.45 -29.55
N HIS A 564 22.36 2.67 -29.06
CA HIS A 564 21.71 3.88 -29.54
C HIS A 564 22.73 4.87 -30.12
N ARG A 565 24.02 4.54 -30.09
CA ARG A 565 25.12 5.37 -30.61
C ARG A 565 25.85 4.70 -31.73
N LEU A 566 26.23 5.54 -32.71
CA LEU A 566 26.94 5.09 -33.89
C LEU A 566 28.31 4.48 -33.58
N SER A 567 29.08 5.07 -32.67
CA SER A 567 30.39 4.58 -32.25
C SER A 567 30.33 3.15 -31.72
N THR A 568 29.40 2.89 -30.85
CA THR A 568 29.23 1.57 -30.20
C THR A 568 28.79 0.50 -31.21
N ILE A 569 27.93 0.87 -32.17
CA ILE A 569 27.49 -0.03 -33.24
C ILE A 569 28.66 -0.37 -34.16
N ARG A 570 29.44 0.65 -34.60
CA ARG A 570 30.54 0.47 -35.52
C ARG A 570 31.67 -0.42 -34.96
N ASP A 571 31.95 -0.28 -33.66
CA ASP A 571 33.07 -0.96 -33.02
C ASP A 571 32.66 -2.33 -32.40
N ALA A 572 31.46 -2.84 -32.71
CA ALA A 572 30.99 -4.15 -32.32
C ALA A 572 31.54 -5.25 -33.26
N ASP A 573 31.92 -6.40 -32.67
CA ASP A 573 32.36 -7.58 -33.42
C ASP A 573 31.20 -8.19 -34.22
N THR A 574 30.00 -8.14 -33.66
CA THR A 574 28.75 -8.61 -34.28
C THR A 574 27.62 -7.64 -34.01
N ILE A 575 26.88 -7.31 -35.02
CA ILE A 575 25.65 -6.53 -34.97
C ILE A 575 24.49 -7.46 -35.25
N ILE A 576 23.50 -7.45 -34.37
CA ILE A 576 22.24 -8.17 -34.51
C ILE A 576 21.15 -7.16 -34.76
N VAL A 577 20.50 -7.29 -35.90
CA VAL A 577 19.41 -6.41 -36.29
C VAL A 577 18.08 -7.12 -36.00
N MET A 578 17.32 -6.57 -35.09
CA MET A 578 16.02 -7.13 -34.66
C MET A 578 14.86 -6.33 -35.27
N ARG A 579 13.84 -7.06 -35.69
CA ARG A 579 12.55 -6.50 -36.11
C ARG A 579 11.43 -7.47 -35.77
N ASP A 580 10.39 -6.97 -35.12
CA ASP A 580 9.17 -7.71 -34.76
C ASP A 580 9.42 -9.05 -34.02
N GLY A 581 10.49 -9.12 -33.22
CA GLY A 581 10.87 -10.28 -32.43
C GLY A 581 11.84 -11.25 -33.08
N ASP A 582 12.19 -11.02 -34.34
CA ASP A 582 13.10 -11.87 -35.11
C ASP A 582 14.45 -11.18 -35.39
N ILE A 583 15.47 -11.99 -35.63
CA ILE A 583 16.73 -11.52 -36.17
C ILE A 583 16.57 -11.44 -37.69
N VAL A 584 16.67 -10.22 -38.25
CA VAL A 584 16.56 -10.01 -39.68
C VAL A 584 17.90 -9.96 -40.38
N GLU A 585 18.96 -9.51 -39.69
CA GLU A 585 20.33 -9.44 -40.23
C GLU A 585 21.34 -9.69 -39.09
N ILE A 586 22.45 -10.35 -39.41
CA ILE A 586 23.60 -10.54 -38.52
C ILE A 586 24.87 -10.28 -39.33
N GLY A 587 25.77 -9.46 -38.80
CA GLY A 587 27.05 -9.21 -39.47
C GLY A 587 27.89 -8.15 -38.75
N ASN A 588 28.93 -7.66 -39.39
CA ASN A 588 29.66 -6.50 -38.92
C ASN A 588 29.19 -5.23 -39.66
N HIS A 589 29.59 -4.08 -39.17
CA HIS A 589 29.18 -2.77 -39.70
C HIS A 589 29.37 -2.63 -41.20
N GLU A 590 30.57 -2.95 -41.72
CA GLU A 590 30.89 -2.81 -43.14
C GLU A 590 30.14 -3.80 -44.03
N GLY A 591 29.94 -5.04 -43.54
CA GLY A 591 29.21 -6.08 -44.25
C GLY A 591 27.74 -5.70 -44.42
N LEU A 592 27.07 -5.34 -43.33
CA LEU A 592 25.67 -4.97 -43.34
C LEU A 592 25.36 -3.69 -44.11
N LEU A 593 26.29 -2.73 -44.16
CA LEU A 593 26.15 -1.56 -45.03
C LEU A 593 26.24 -1.91 -46.50
N LYS A 594 27.14 -2.86 -46.89
CA LYS A 594 27.29 -3.34 -48.27
C LYS A 594 26.06 -4.11 -48.76
N GLU A 595 25.44 -4.88 -47.89
CA GLU A 595 24.20 -5.61 -48.17
C GLU A 595 23.02 -4.69 -48.47
N ASN A 596 23.10 -3.42 -48.03
CA ASN A 596 22.09 -2.38 -48.24
C ASN A 596 20.68 -2.79 -47.79
N GLY A 597 20.59 -3.58 -46.73
CA GLY A 597 19.40 -4.12 -46.16
C GLY A 597 18.71 -3.20 -45.10
N PHE A 598 18.05 -3.82 -44.15
CA PHE A 598 17.32 -3.11 -43.10
C PHE A 598 18.27 -2.30 -42.18
N TYR A 599 19.44 -2.84 -41.86
CA TYR A 599 20.49 -2.13 -41.12
C TYR A 599 20.92 -0.85 -41.81
N ALA A 600 21.22 -0.91 -43.12
CA ALA A 600 21.64 0.26 -43.90
C ALA A 600 20.55 1.33 -43.93
N ALA A 601 19.27 0.93 -44.05
CA ALA A 601 18.14 1.84 -43.99
C ALA A 601 18.02 2.51 -42.63
N LEU A 602 18.12 1.73 -41.52
CA LEU A 602 18.11 2.23 -40.16
C LEU A 602 19.26 3.20 -39.90
N TYR A 603 20.45 2.83 -40.33
CA TYR A 603 21.66 3.65 -40.22
C TYR A 603 21.49 5.02 -40.89
N ARG A 604 21.05 5.05 -42.15
CA ARG A 604 20.81 6.31 -42.88
C ARG A 604 19.75 7.17 -42.22
N SER A 605 18.68 6.56 -41.76
CA SER A 605 17.57 7.29 -41.11
C SER A 605 17.95 7.95 -39.80
N GLN A 606 18.82 7.31 -39.00
CA GLN A 606 19.17 7.76 -37.67
C GLN A 606 20.46 8.60 -37.60
N PHE A 607 21.42 8.36 -38.54
CA PHE A 607 22.76 8.91 -38.40
C PHE A 607 23.25 9.72 -39.62
N GLU A 608 22.71 9.54 -40.83
CA GLU A 608 23.10 10.33 -42.01
C GLU A 608 22.23 11.58 -42.23
N ASN A 609 20.97 11.59 -41.77
CA ASN A 609 20.07 12.76 -41.88
C ASN A 609 20.26 13.80 -40.76
N GLY A 610 21.27 13.66 -39.91
CA GLY A 610 21.59 14.56 -38.80
C GLY A 610 22.84 15.43 -39.02
N GLN A 611 23.40 15.51 -40.22
CA GLN A 611 24.48 16.44 -40.58
C GLN A 611 23.95 17.64 -41.36
#